data_3bda02319ee50c36d6523279f987ca1b
#
_entry.id   3bda02319ee50c36d6523279f987ca1b
#
_cell.length_a   1.000
_cell.length_b   1.000
_cell.length_c   1.000
_cell.angle_alpha   90.00
_cell.angle_beta   90.00
_cell.angle_gamma   90.00
#
_symmetry.space_group_name_H-M   'P 1'
#
loop_
_entity.id
_entity.type
_entity.pdbx_description
1 polymer ?
#
loop_
_entity_poly.entity_id
_entity_poly.type
_entity_poly.pdbx_seq_one_letter_code
_entity_poly.pdbx_strand_id
1 'polypeptide(L)' 'MSLKLDKIEVATEHKHLQIRETKDDGGYHRRVLTPDMTLAEDEHQEIKDMAEELWTDEVKTAFETHKVEKEAKLME' A
#
# COMPACT_ATOMS: atom_id res chain seq x y z
N MET A 1 9.70 -12.42 -15.79
CA MET A 1 8.44 -11.83 -16.26
C MET A 1 8.03 -10.72 -15.33
N SER A 2 7.84 -9.55 -15.84
CA SER A 2 7.46 -8.41 -15.05
C SER A 2 5.98 -8.11 -15.22
N LEU A 3 5.30 -7.85 -14.11
CA LEU A 3 3.95 -7.37 -14.11
C LEU A 3 3.96 -5.89 -14.47
N LYS A 4 2.99 -5.46 -15.26
CA LYS A 4 2.87 -4.06 -15.62
C LYS A 4 1.89 -3.37 -14.71
N LEU A 5 2.25 -2.20 -14.24
CA LEU A 5 1.37 -1.40 -13.40
C LEU A 5 0.17 -0.93 -14.22
N ASP A 6 -1.03 -1.29 -13.77
CA ASP A 6 -2.28 -0.92 -14.45
C ASP A 6 -2.99 0.22 -13.73
N LYS A 7 -3.14 0.11 -12.42
CA LYS A 7 -3.90 1.10 -11.65
C LYS A 7 -3.41 1.17 -10.22
N ILE A 8 -3.42 2.37 -9.65
CA ILE A 8 -3.16 2.61 -8.24
C ILE A 8 -4.34 3.38 -7.68
N GLU A 9 -4.91 2.87 -6.58
CA GLU A 9 -5.96 3.57 -5.85
C GLU A 9 -5.46 3.86 -4.43
N VAL A 10 -5.83 5.01 -3.90
CA VAL A 10 -5.47 5.41 -2.54
C VAL A 10 -6.73 5.39 -1.69
N ALA A 11 -6.72 4.60 -0.61
CA ALA A 11 -7.81 4.60 0.33
C ALA A 11 -7.77 5.87 1.18
N THR A 12 -8.90 6.53 1.32
CA THR A 12 -8.97 7.82 2.03
C THR A 12 -8.74 7.69 3.52
N GLU A 13 -9.07 6.53 4.09
CA GLU A 13 -9.05 6.36 5.54
C GLU A 13 -7.65 6.30 6.12
N HIS A 14 -6.79 5.43 5.58
CA HIS A 14 -5.43 5.22 6.11
C HIS A 14 -4.34 5.39 5.06
N LYS A 15 -4.71 5.91 3.91
CA LYS A 15 -3.77 6.15 2.81
C LYS A 15 -3.06 4.89 2.32
N HIS A 16 -3.67 3.71 2.53
CA HIS A 16 -3.09 2.50 1.96
C HIS A 16 -3.29 2.50 0.44
N LEU A 17 -2.37 1.86 -0.26
CA LEU A 17 -2.38 1.80 -1.72
C LEU A 17 -2.94 0.46 -2.18
N GLN A 18 -3.95 0.50 -3.05
CA GLN A 18 -4.47 -0.69 -3.71
C GLN A 18 -3.93 -0.69 -5.13
N ILE A 19 -3.16 -1.70 -5.46
CA ILE A 19 -2.42 -1.76 -6.71
C ILE A 19 -2.94 -2.89 -7.56
N ARG A 20 -3.19 -2.60 -8.83
CA ARG A 20 -3.55 -3.61 -9.81
C ARG A 20 -2.48 -3.66 -10.88
N GLU A 21 -1.99 -4.84 -11.15
CA GLU A 21 -0.96 -5.08 -12.15
C GLU A 21 -1.51 -6.07 -13.19
N THR A 22 -1.12 -5.90 -14.45
CA THR A 22 -1.53 -6.81 -15.51
C THR A 22 -0.48 -7.91 -15.68
N LYS A 23 -0.97 -9.13 -15.89
CA LYS A 23 -0.13 -10.29 -16.17
C LYS A 23 0.01 -10.49 -17.67
N ASP A 24 1.04 -11.22 -18.07
CA ASP A 24 1.28 -11.52 -19.49
C ASP A 24 0.15 -12.33 -20.13
N ASP A 25 -0.59 -13.09 -19.32
CA ASP A 25 -1.69 -13.91 -19.80
C ASP A 25 -3.04 -13.16 -19.88
N GLY A 26 -3.02 -11.86 -19.62
CA GLY A 26 -4.22 -11.04 -19.64
C GLY A 26 -4.97 -10.96 -18.31
N GLY A 27 -4.49 -11.65 -17.28
CA GLY A 27 -5.09 -11.59 -15.94
C GLY A 27 -4.60 -10.39 -15.16
N TYR A 28 -5.08 -10.27 -13.94
CA TYR A 28 -4.70 -9.19 -13.03
C TYR A 28 -4.15 -9.74 -11.73
N HIS A 29 -3.18 -9.01 -11.19
CA HIS A 29 -2.64 -9.29 -9.86
C HIS A 29 -2.91 -8.07 -8.99
N ARG A 30 -3.50 -8.27 -7.83
CA ARG A 30 -3.82 -7.19 -6.90
C ARG A 30 -2.98 -7.27 -5.65
N ARG A 31 -2.51 -6.12 -5.20
CA ARG A 31 -1.73 -6.02 -3.97
C ARG A 31 -2.24 -4.85 -3.16
N VAL A 32 -2.05 -4.91 -1.86
CA VAL A 32 -2.35 -3.80 -0.94
C VAL A 32 -1.07 -3.46 -0.19
N LEU A 33 -0.70 -2.18 -0.22
CA LEU A 33 0.48 -1.69 0.50
C LEU A 33 0.01 -0.72 1.58
N THR A 34 0.53 -0.89 2.79
CA THR A 34 0.15 -0.07 3.93
C THR A 34 1.30 0.83 4.36
N PRO A 35 1.03 1.94 5.08
CA PRO A 35 2.08 2.88 5.49
C PRO A 35 3.16 2.31 6.41
N ASP A 36 2.92 1.15 7.03
CA ASP A 36 3.92 0.51 7.88
C ASP A 36 4.86 -0.42 7.12
N MET A 37 4.67 -0.54 5.81
CA MET A 37 5.49 -1.43 4.97
C MET A 37 6.68 -0.68 4.38
N THR A 38 7.78 -1.41 4.21
CA THR A 38 8.93 -0.92 3.47
C THR A 38 8.86 -1.46 2.05
N LEU A 39 8.91 -0.57 1.07
CA LEU A 39 8.83 -0.97 -0.33
C LEU A 39 10.16 -1.56 -0.80
N ALA A 40 10.08 -2.57 -1.68
CA ALA A 40 11.25 -3.17 -2.27
C ALA A 40 11.92 -2.19 -3.25
N GLU A 41 13.22 -2.36 -3.47
CA GLU A 41 13.96 -1.51 -4.39
C GLU A 41 13.47 -1.66 -5.83
N ASP A 42 12.99 -2.84 -6.19
CA ASP A 42 12.49 -3.14 -7.53
C ASP A 42 11.00 -2.81 -7.72
N GLU A 43 10.40 -2.13 -6.75
CA GLU A 43 9.01 -1.71 -6.85
C GLU A 43 8.85 -0.67 -7.97
N HIS A 44 7.65 -0.58 -8.54
CA HIS A 44 7.38 0.43 -9.58
C HIS A 44 7.67 1.83 -9.07
N GLN A 45 8.30 2.64 -9.88
CA GLN A 45 8.69 4.00 -9.47
C GLN A 45 7.48 4.84 -9.11
N GLU A 46 6.38 4.69 -9.83
CA GLU A 46 5.13 5.41 -9.55
C GLU A 46 4.62 5.11 -8.15
N ILE A 47 4.74 3.85 -7.72
CA ILE A 47 4.31 3.43 -6.37
C ILE A 47 5.22 4.04 -5.31
N LYS A 48 6.53 4.01 -5.55
CA LYS A 48 7.49 4.62 -4.63
C LYS A 48 7.25 6.12 -4.46
N ASP A 49 7.01 6.80 -5.57
CA ASP A 49 6.75 8.24 -5.57
C ASP A 49 5.48 8.57 -4.81
N MET A 50 4.41 7.83 -5.04
CA MET A 50 3.15 8.02 -4.32
C MET A 50 3.29 7.74 -2.84
N ALA A 51 3.99 6.67 -2.48
CA ALA A 51 4.20 6.31 -1.09
C ALA A 51 5.01 7.40 -0.37
N GLU A 52 6.05 7.91 -1.01
CA GLU A 52 6.87 8.97 -0.44
C GLU A 52 6.05 10.25 -0.19
N GLU A 53 5.16 10.57 -1.11
CA GLU A 53 4.32 11.76 -0.99
C GLU A 53 3.20 11.58 0.04
N LEU A 54 2.55 10.41 0.05
CA LEU A 54 1.37 10.14 0.88
C LEU A 54 1.72 9.65 2.28
N TRP A 55 2.76 8.82 2.41
CA TRP A 55 3.11 8.18 3.67
C TRP A 55 4.10 9.05 4.46
N THR A 56 3.62 10.19 4.90
CA THR A 56 4.39 11.06 5.79
C THR A 56 4.49 10.44 7.18
N ASP A 57 5.34 11.01 8.03
CA ASP A 57 5.48 10.54 9.42
C ASP A 57 4.15 10.59 10.15
N GLU A 58 3.35 11.61 9.87
CA GLU A 58 2.03 11.76 10.47
C GLU A 58 1.10 10.61 10.05
N VAL A 59 1.08 10.27 8.76
CA VAL A 59 0.26 9.18 8.24
C VAL A 59 0.71 7.84 8.81
N LYS A 60 2.01 7.59 8.87
CA LYS A 60 2.56 6.37 9.43
C LYS A 60 2.21 6.21 10.90
N THR A 61 2.32 7.29 11.67
CA THR A 61 1.97 7.28 13.10
C THR A 61 0.48 7.01 13.30
N ALA A 62 -0.37 7.67 12.51
CA ALA A 62 -1.81 7.45 12.58
C ALA A 62 -2.19 6.01 12.24
N PHE A 63 -1.52 5.42 11.25
CA PHE A 63 -1.77 4.03 10.86
C PHE A 63 -1.34 3.07 11.98
N GLU A 64 -0.19 3.28 12.59
CA GLU A 64 0.28 2.45 13.69
C GLU A 64 -0.67 2.51 14.89
N THR A 65 -1.16 3.70 15.21
CA THR A 65 -2.13 3.88 16.30
C THR A 65 -3.41 3.10 16.01
N HIS A 66 -3.91 3.19 14.78
CA HIS A 66 -5.10 2.44 14.36
C HIS A 66 -4.88 0.93 14.48
N LYS A 67 -3.71 0.47 14.06
CA LYS A 67 -3.36 -0.95 14.09
C LYS A 67 -3.33 -1.48 15.52
N VAL A 68 -2.74 -0.72 16.45
CA VAL A 68 -2.69 -1.10 17.86
C VAL A 68 -4.08 -1.14 18.47
N GLU A 69 -4.92 -0.16 18.19
CA GLU A 69 -6.29 -0.12 18.68
C GLU A 69 -7.10 -1.31 18.18
N LYS A 70 -6.91 -1.69 16.91
CA LYS A 70 -7.61 -2.81 16.32
C LYS A 70 -7.18 -4.13 16.97
N GLU A 71 -5.88 -4.30 17.22
CA GLU A 71 -5.37 -5.49 17.90
C GLU A 71 -5.89 -5.59 19.32
N ALA A 72 -5.94 -4.48 20.04
CA ALA A 72 -6.48 -4.44 21.40
C ALA A 72 -7.93 -4.89 21.43
N LYS A 73 -8.74 -4.46 20.47
CA LYS A 73 -10.14 -4.87 20.38
C LYS A 73 -10.29 -6.35 20.09
N LEU A 74 -9.40 -6.91 19.28
CA LEU A 74 -9.46 -8.34 18.96
C LEU A 74 -9.08 -9.23 20.14
N MET A 75 -8.32 -8.69 21.09
CA MET A 75 -7.88 -9.44 22.26
C MET A 75 -8.89 -9.40 23.42
N GLU A 76 -9.89 -8.56 23.30
CA GLU A 76 -10.99 -8.54 24.25
C GLU A 76 -12.06 -9.57 23.87
#